data_cd4f9591ebe7bcd8fedbceee9946a19f
#
_entry.id   cd4f9591ebe7bcd8fedbceee9946a19f
#
_cell.length_a   1.000
_cell.length_b   1.000
_cell.length_c   1.000
_cell.angle_alpha   90.00
_cell.angle_beta   90.00
_cell.angle_gamma   90.00
#
_symmetry.space_group_name_H-M   'P 1'
#
loop_
_entity.id
_entity.type
_entity.pdbx_description
1 polymer ?
#
loop_
_entity_poly.entity_id
_entity_poly.type
_entity_poly.pdbx_seq_one_letter_code
_entity_poly.pdbx_strand_id
1 'polypeptide(L)'
;MSAALTGDLAEHFRQQTADGVVLGEAPAFWGFAGRMFGGYSAAATLLGAASFAPENSAVLSANLVFMSPCTVGPYRVETTDVRVGRASSVVCAHLTQDGETRVALSAWFVRPDRLPPGPRHGSPARPPAEPVPSWRDNKNAFDAAYARSVVNFPRDRAGFTTLEGDVELWIKLRDPWQMSSLLARQACDVMLADAHLAESVVESARADRSRSFSLDLSVRWWGAGEHDPAGDPWQLLRVGRQAGERIALASASLLDAAGRRRADIQQHVSIGPKRTGEDDG
;
A
#
# COMPACT_ATOMS: atom_id res chain seq x y z
N MET A 1 14.53 9.04 20.17
CA MET A 1 13.18 9.65 20.33
C MET A 1 12.54 9.63 18.93
N SER A 2 11.59 8.76 18.70
CA SER A 2 10.84 8.74 17.43
C SER A 2 9.90 9.95 17.45
N ALA A 3 10.11 10.92 16.57
CA ALA A 3 9.14 11.99 16.35
C ALA A 3 7.81 11.36 15.95
N ALA A 4 6.77 11.62 16.72
CA ALA A 4 5.42 11.21 16.34
C ALA A 4 5.11 11.85 14.98
N LEU A 5 4.77 11.01 13.98
CA LEU A 5 4.28 11.51 12.71
C LEU A 5 2.84 12.00 12.95
N THR A 6 2.72 13.26 13.32
CA THR A 6 1.45 13.97 13.45
C THR A 6 1.25 14.79 12.17
N GLY A 7 0.09 14.74 11.57
CA GLY A 7 -0.21 15.54 10.39
C GLY A 7 -1.02 14.78 9.34
N ASP A 8 -1.38 15.44 8.26
CA ASP A 8 -2.03 14.82 7.11
C ASP A 8 -1.03 13.90 6.39
N LEU A 9 -1.47 12.71 5.97
CA LEU A 9 -0.65 11.78 5.19
C LEU A 9 -0.03 12.47 3.96
N ALA A 10 -0.76 13.37 3.31
CA ALA A 10 -0.28 14.12 2.15
C ALA A 10 0.97 14.97 2.47
N GLU A 11 1.06 15.52 3.69
CA GLU A 11 2.21 16.33 4.12
C GLU A 11 3.48 15.49 4.26
N HIS A 12 3.36 14.18 4.51
CA HIS A 12 4.52 13.30 4.62
C HIS A 12 5.22 13.04 3.30
N PHE A 13 4.55 13.25 2.18
CA PHE A 13 5.17 13.11 0.86
C PHE A 13 5.95 14.34 0.43
N ARG A 14 5.72 15.51 1.08
CA ARG A 14 6.39 16.79 0.81
C ARG A 14 6.49 17.12 -0.67
N GLN A 15 5.41 16.83 -1.39
CA GLN A 15 5.35 17.05 -2.84
C GLN A 15 5.04 18.51 -3.17
N GLN A 16 5.74 19.04 -4.15
CA GLN A 16 5.51 20.37 -4.71
C GLN A 16 5.45 20.27 -6.23
N THR A 17 4.45 20.89 -6.84
CA THR A 17 4.35 20.92 -8.30
C THR A 17 5.06 22.18 -8.83
N ALA A 18 6.00 21.98 -9.72
CA ALA A 18 6.72 23.05 -10.42
C ALA A 18 6.94 22.63 -11.88
N ASP A 19 6.64 23.53 -12.81
CA ASP A 19 6.87 23.34 -14.27
C ASP A 19 6.33 22.01 -14.84
N GLY A 20 5.16 21.56 -14.36
CA GLY A 20 4.55 20.30 -14.82
C GLY A 20 5.21 19.03 -14.28
N VAL A 21 6.03 19.16 -13.26
CA VAL A 21 6.68 18.04 -12.54
C VAL A 21 6.35 18.15 -11.07
N VAL A 22 6.12 17.03 -10.43
CA VAL A 22 5.98 16.94 -8.97
C VAL A 22 7.32 16.53 -8.38
N LEU A 23 7.86 17.40 -7.54
CA LEU A 23 9.09 17.16 -6.78
C LEU A 23 8.73 16.72 -5.37
N GLY A 24 9.40 15.70 -4.86
CA GLY A 24 9.20 15.19 -3.51
C GLY A 24 10.51 14.72 -2.89
N GLU A 25 10.45 14.45 -1.58
CA GLU A 25 11.56 13.91 -0.83
C GLU A 25 11.07 12.79 0.10
N ALA A 26 11.64 11.60 -0.05
CA ALA A 26 11.35 10.47 0.80
C ALA A 26 12.20 10.54 2.09
N PRO A 27 11.57 10.71 3.26
CA PRO A 27 12.29 10.70 4.52
C PRO A 27 12.98 9.36 4.80
N ALA A 28 14.13 9.40 5.50
CA ALA A 28 14.94 8.22 5.79
C ALA A 28 14.18 7.11 6.54
N PHE A 29 13.18 7.46 7.34
CA PHE A 29 12.38 6.47 8.09
C PHE A 29 11.46 5.61 7.20
N TRP A 30 11.22 6.01 5.94
CA TRP A 30 10.57 5.17 4.92
C TRP A 30 11.55 4.26 4.18
N GLY A 31 12.79 4.20 4.64
CA GLY A 31 13.83 3.40 4.03
C GLY A 31 14.30 2.24 4.90
N PHE A 32 14.75 1.19 4.25
CA PHE A 32 15.45 0.07 4.85
C PHE A 32 16.72 -0.21 4.06
N ALA A 33 17.88 -0.21 4.73
CA ALA A 33 19.18 -0.37 4.07
C ALA A 33 19.39 0.58 2.86
N GLY A 34 18.96 1.84 2.99
CA GLY A 34 19.05 2.86 1.94
C GLY A 34 18.01 2.75 0.82
N ARG A 35 17.18 1.72 0.82
CA ARG A 35 16.10 1.54 -0.15
C ARG A 35 14.79 2.08 0.40
N MET A 36 14.07 2.81 -0.42
CA MET A 36 12.72 3.28 -0.10
C MET A 36 11.76 2.10 -0.08
N PHE A 37 10.81 2.13 0.85
CA PHE A 37 9.70 1.17 0.89
C PHE A 37 8.84 1.27 -0.38
N GLY A 38 8.54 0.11 -1.01
CA GLY A 38 7.79 0.06 -2.26
C GLY A 38 6.41 0.71 -2.17
N GLY A 39 5.68 0.46 -1.10
CA GLY A 39 4.38 1.09 -0.86
C GLY A 39 4.45 2.61 -0.74
N TYR A 40 5.53 3.16 -0.18
CA TYR A 40 5.73 4.61 -0.16
C TYR A 40 5.98 5.15 -1.57
N SER A 41 6.87 4.52 -2.35
CA SER A 41 7.13 4.96 -3.72
C SER A 41 5.91 4.86 -4.62
N ALA A 42 5.10 3.80 -4.46
CA ALA A 42 3.83 3.63 -5.15
C ALA A 42 2.81 4.74 -4.79
N ALA A 43 2.64 5.02 -3.50
CA ALA A 43 1.75 6.08 -3.02
C ALA A 43 2.24 7.48 -3.46
N ALA A 44 3.55 7.74 -3.41
CA ALA A 44 4.15 8.97 -3.88
C ALA A 44 3.89 9.19 -5.39
N THR A 45 4.04 8.12 -6.19
CA THR A 45 3.74 8.17 -7.63
C THR A 45 2.26 8.44 -7.88
N LEU A 46 1.36 7.81 -7.12
CA LEU A 46 -0.08 7.99 -7.24
C LEU A 46 -0.52 9.42 -6.88
N LEU A 47 -0.02 9.96 -5.76
CA LEU A 47 -0.30 11.32 -5.34
C LEU A 47 0.25 12.35 -6.32
N GLY A 48 1.48 12.14 -6.81
CA GLY A 48 2.06 12.98 -7.84
C GLY A 48 1.24 12.96 -9.14
N ALA A 49 0.81 11.79 -9.60
CA ALA A 49 -0.06 11.66 -10.77
C ALA A 49 -1.41 12.36 -10.58
N ALA A 50 -1.96 12.33 -9.37
CA ALA A 50 -3.23 12.99 -9.06
C ALA A 50 -3.17 14.51 -9.21
N SER A 51 -1.99 15.14 -9.09
CA SER A 51 -1.82 16.57 -9.32
C SER A 51 -2.10 17.00 -10.77
N PHE A 52 -2.14 16.03 -11.69
CA PHE A 52 -2.46 16.24 -13.11
C PHE A 52 -3.89 15.79 -13.46
N ALA A 53 -4.60 15.19 -12.54
CA ALA A 53 -6.01 14.85 -12.69
C ALA A 53 -6.90 16.08 -12.39
N PRO A 54 -8.18 16.08 -12.80
CA PRO A 54 -9.12 17.12 -12.39
C PRO A 54 -9.22 17.22 -10.87
N GLU A 55 -9.41 18.44 -10.37
CA GLU A 55 -9.61 18.68 -8.94
C GLU A 55 -10.74 17.81 -8.35
N ASN A 56 -10.58 17.43 -7.09
CA ASN A 56 -11.53 16.58 -6.36
C ASN A 56 -11.79 15.22 -7.03
N SER A 57 -10.83 14.71 -7.79
CA SER A 57 -10.91 13.36 -8.34
C SER A 57 -10.57 12.31 -7.29
N ALA A 58 -11.16 11.13 -7.46
CA ALA A 58 -10.79 9.90 -6.77
C ALA A 58 -10.17 8.92 -7.77
N VAL A 59 -9.31 8.05 -7.32
CA VAL A 59 -8.75 6.97 -8.13
C VAL A 59 -9.79 5.87 -8.29
N LEU A 60 -10.10 5.50 -9.53
CA LEU A 60 -10.91 4.33 -9.85
C LEU A 60 -10.05 3.06 -9.87
N SER A 61 -8.91 3.15 -10.54
CA SER A 61 -7.92 2.06 -10.58
C SER A 61 -6.51 2.60 -10.80
N ALA A 62 -5.53 1.88 -10.29
CA ALA A 62 -4.12 2.13 -10.52
C ALA A 62 -3.39 0.83 -10.81
N ASN A 63 -2.48 0.86 -11.77
CA ASN A 63 -1.55 -0.22 -12.07
C ASN A 63 -0.14 0.35 -11.99
N LEU A 64 0.65 -0.20 -11.10
CA LEU A 64 2.03 0.21 -10.84
C LEU A 64 2.99 -0.93 -11.21
N VAL A 65 4.14 -0.56 -11.75
CA VAL A 65 5.25 -1.48 -12.04
C VAL A 65 6.49 -0.94 -11.33
N PHE A 66 7.10 -1.77 -10.50
CA PHE A 66 8.36 -1.44 -9.83
C PHE A 66 9.53 -1.88 -10.74
N MET A 67 10.11 -0.92 -11.46
CA MET A 67 11.15 -1.18 -12.46
C MET A 67 12.52 -1.37 -11.82
N SER A 68 12.81 -0.61 -10.77
CA SER A 68 14.03 -0.75 -9.98
C SER A 68 13.84 -0.18 -8.57
N PRO A 69 14.68 -0.56 -7.60
CA PRO A 69 14.56 -0.04 -6.24
C PRO A 69 14.70 1.48 -6.19
N CYS A 70 13.77 2.14 -5.48
CA CYS A 70 13.92 3.53 -5.11
C CYS A 70 14.87 3.66 -3.91
N THR A 71 15.51 4.82 -3.79
CA THR A 71 16.31 5.21 -2.64
C THR A 71 15.60 6.28 -1.82
N VAL A 72 15.91 6.39 -0.52
CA VAL A 72 15.46 7.53 0.28
C VAL A 72 16.09 8.82 -0.23
N GLY A 73 15.39 9.94 -0.09
CA GLY A 73 15.83 11.24 -0.60
C GLY A 73 14.94 11.79 -1.70
N PRO A 74 15.47 12.72 -2.53
CA PRO A 74 14.69 13.42 -3.54
C PRO A 74 14.23 12.48 -4.66
N TYR A 75 13.02 12.74 -5.17
CA TYR A 75 12.44 12.08 -6.32
C TYR A 75 11.59 13.08 -7.14
N ARG A 76 11.28 12.69 -8.36
CA ARG A 76 10.39 13.42 -9.25
C ARG A 76 9.27 12.51 -9.72
N VAL A 77 8.06 13.06 -9.88
CA VAL A 77 6.97 12.38 -10.59
C VAL A 77 6.64 13.20 -11.83
N GLU A 78 6.80 12.56 -12.97
CA GLU A 78 6.60 13.16 -14.29
C GLU A 78 5.47 12.44 -15.00
N THR A 79 4.59 13.19 -15.66
CA THR A 79 3.53 12.60 -16.49
C THR A 79 4.06 12.30 -17.87
N THR A 80 3.70 11.14 -18.42
CA THR A 80 4.01 10.76 -19.79
C THR A 80 2.79 10.90 -20.71
N ASP A 81 1.60 10.76 -20.15
CA ASP A 81 0.34 10.95 -20.89
C ASP A 81 -0.78 11.36 -19.92
N VAL A 82 -1.60 12.29 -20.35
CA VAL A 82 -2.79 12.75 -19.63
C VAL A 82 -3.94 12.89 -20.60
N ARG A 83 -5.01 12.14 -20.37
CA ARG A 83 -6.26 12.28 -21.11
C ARG A 83 -7.39 12.62 -20.17
N VAL A 84 -7.94 13.80 -20.33
CA VAL A 84 -9.10 14.28 -19.57
C VAL A 84 -10.37 14.12 -20.37
N GLY A 85 -11.29 13.31 -19.88
CA GLY A 85 -12.63 13.10 -20.44
C GLY A 85 -13.73 13.70 -19.54
N ARG A 86 -14.98 13.65 -20.02
CA ARG A 86 -16.15 14.15 -19.27
C ARG A 86 -16.46 13.33 -18.01
N ALA A 87 -16.22 12.03 -18.05
CA ALA A 87 -16.60 11.09 -16.99
C ALA A 87 -15.41 10.58 -16.21
N SER A 88 -14.27 10.48 -16.86
CA SER A 88 -13.04 9.93 -16.29
C SER A 88 -11.82 10.52 -16.97
N SER A 89 -10.70 10.47 -16.29
CA SER A 89 -9.40 10.87 -16.81
C SER A 89 -8.41 9.72 -16.59
N VAL A 90 -7.44 9.59 -17.48
CA VAL A 90 -6.31 8.69 -17.29
C VAL A 90 -5.03 9.51 -17.20
N VAL A 91 -4.18 9.15 -16.26
CA VAL A 91 -2.85 9.74 -16.09
C VAL A 91 -1.84 8.60 -16.08
N CYS A 92 -0.85 8.68 -16.98
CA CYS A 92 0.34 7.85 -16.93
C CYS A 92 1.49 8.69 -16.38
N ALA A 93 2.19 8.17 -15.40
CA ALA A 93 3.26 8.89 -14.71
C ALA A 93 4.41 7.95 -14.33
N HIS A 94 5.59 8.53 -14.15
CA HIS A 94 6.77 7.84 -13.69
C HIS A 94 7.36 8.55 -12.48
N LEU A 95 7.73 7.79 -11.44
CA LEU A 95 8.64 8.28 -10.41
C LEU A 95 10.06 8.01 -10.88
N THR A 96 10.86 9.08 -10.90
CA THR A 96 12.25 9.05 -11.37
C THR A 96 13.21 9.48 -10.27
N GLN A 97 14.39 8.85 -10.24
CA GLN A 97 15.53 9.24 -9.42
C GLN A 97 16.80 9.05 -10.25
N ASP A 98 17.73 10.00 -10.17
CA ASP A 98 19.00 9.97 -10.91
C ASP A 98 18.82 9.78 -12.42
N GLY A 99 17.73 10.31 -12.97
CA GLY A 99 17.39 10.19 -14.39
C GLY A 99 16.82 8.83 -14.83
N GLU A 100 16.62 7.89 -13.89
CA GLU A 100 16.07 6.57 -14.17
C GLU A 100 14.62 6.44 -13.65
N THR A 101 13.76 5.82 -14.45
CA THR A 101 12.42 5.44 -14.01
C THR A 101 12.50 4.31 -12.99
N ARG A 102 11.96 4.57 -11.80
CA ARG A 102 11.90 3.60 -10.69
C ARG A 102 10.53 2.94 -10.58
N VAL A 103 9.48 3.73 -10.74
CA VAL A 103 8.10 3.25 -10.70
C VAL A 103 7.35 3.84 -11.90
N ALA A 104 6.62 3.00 -12.62
CA ALA A 104 5.71 3.41 -13.67
C ALA A 104 4.26 3.21 -13.19
N LEU A 105 3.37 4.15 -13.52
CA LEU A 105 1.97 4.16 -13.12
C LEU A 105 1.06 4.45 -14.31
N SER A 106 -0.05 3.72 -14.37
CA SER A 106 -1.25 4.11 -15.14
C SER A 106 -2.44 4.13 -14.20
N ALA A 107 -3.10 5.27 -14.05
CA ALA A 107 -4.23 5.43 -13.15
C ALA A 107 -5.44 6.07 -13.83
N TRP A 108 -6.62 5.56 -13.54
CA TRP A 108 -7.90 6.16 -13.90
C TRP A 108 -8.46 6.95 -12.74
N PHE A 109 -8.89 8.17 -13.03
CA PHE A 109 -9.49 9.08 -12.09
C PHE A 109 -10.94 9.39 -12.49
N VAL A 110 -11.80 9.47 -11.49
CA VAL A 110 -13.22 9.80 -11.64
C VAL A 110 -13.66 10.76 -10.54
N ARG A 111 -14.78 11.40 -10.70
CA ARG A 111 -15.39 12.09 -9.56
C ARG A 111 -15.77 11.06 -8.49
N PRO A 112 -15.65 11.38 -7.18
CA PRO A 112 -15.93 10.46 -6.08
C PRO A 112 -17.34 9.83 -6.14
N ASP A 113 -18.35 10.60 -6.57
CA ASP A 113 -19.72 10.14 -6.72
C ASP A 113 -19.93 9.14 -7.87
N ARG A 114 -18.90 8.91 -8.68
CA ARG A 114 -18.92 7.95 -9.80
C ARG A 114 -18.17 6.67 -9.52
N LEU A 115 -17.56 6.53 -8.37
CA LEU A 115 -17.02 5.23 -7.98
C LEU A 115 -18.17 4.22 -7.84
N PRO A 116 -18.06 3.03 -8.45
CA PRO A 116 -19.10 2.01 -8.32
C PRO A 116 -19.21 1.57 -6.85
N PRO A 117 -20.43 1.33 -6.35
CA PRO A 117 -20.60 0.90 -4.95
C PRO A 117 -19.90 -0.42 -4.71
N GLY A 118 -19.17 -0.54 -3.61
CA GLY A 118 -18.49 -1.77 -3.22
C GLY A 118 -19.50 -2.87 -2.84
N PRO A 119 -19.27 -4.12 -3.29
CA PRO A 119 -20.09 -5.24 -2.88
C PRO A 119 -19.97 -5.43 -1.36
N ARG A 120 -21.10 -5.85 -0.74
CA ARG A 120 -21.09 -6.23 0.67
C ARG A 120 -20.70 -7.69 0.78
N HIS A 121 -19.67 -7.96 1.55
CA HIS A 121 -19.37 -9.29 2.08
C HIS A 121 -19.95 -9.35 3.48
N GLY A 122 -20.67 -10.42 3.83
CA GLY A 122 -21.35 -10.54 5.13
C GLY A 122 -20.52 -10.04 6.29
N SER A 123 -21.13 -9.73 7.42
CA SER A 123 -20.44 -9.09 8.55
C SER A 123 -19.11 -9.78 8.85
N PRO A 124 -18.01 -9.07 8.77
CA PRO A 124 -16.72 -9.65 9.13
C PRO A 124 -16.75 -10.02 10.62
N ALA A 125 -15.92 -10.96 11.02
CA ALA A 125 -15.65 -11.16 12.42
C ALA A 125 -15.28 -9.80 13.05
N ARG A 126 -15.70 -9.57 14.31
CA ARG A 126 -15.38 -8.32 14.98
C ARG A 126 -13.87 -8.08 15.02
N PRO A 127 -13.43 -6.83 14.79
CA PRO A 127 -12.02 -6.49 15.01
C PRO A 127 -11.61 -6.87 16.44
N PRO A 128 -10.32 -7.14 16.68
CA PRO A 128 -9.83 -7.47 18.02
C PRO A 128 -10.18 -6.37 19.02
N ALA A 129 -10.69 -6.76 20.18
CA ALA A 129 -11.05 -5.82 21.25
C ALA A 129 -9.84 -5.07 21.85
N GLU A 130 -8.67 -5.66 21.76
CA GLU A 130 -7.42 -5.14 22.31
C GLU A 130 -6.41 -4.91 21.19
N PRO A 131 -5.55 -3.86 21.29
CA PRO A 131 -4.45 -3.72 20.36
C PRO A 131 -3.57 -4.96 20.46
N VAL A 132 -3.50 -5.72 19.39
CA VAL A 132 -2.58 -6.84 19.31
C VAL A 132 -1.17 -6.26 19.28
N PRO A 133 -0.24 -6.72 20.14
CA PRO A 133 1.15 -6.30 20.06
C PRO A 133 1.63 -6.46 18.62
N SER A 134 2.29 -5.43 18.08
CA SER A 134 2.93 -5.61 16.80
C SER A 134 3.86 -6.83 16.94
N TRP A 135 3.81 -7.73 15.98
CA TRP A 135 4.65 -8.92 15.99
C TRP A 135 6.15 -8.61 15.86
N ARG A 136 6.50 -7.32 15.70
CA ARG A 136 7.86 -6.83 15.68
C ARG A 136 8.05 -5.74 16.71
N ASP A 137 8.65 -6.08 17.79
CA ASP A 137 9.40 -5.15 18.65
C ASP A 137 10.69 -4.75 17.91
N ASN A 138 10.59 -4.13 16.74
CA ASN A 138 11.76 -4.00 15.93
C ASN A 138 12.27 -2.56 15.82
N LYS A 139 13.57 -2.42 15.82
CA LYS A 139 14.36 -1.20 16.05
C LYS A 139 14.69 -0.44 14.77
N ASN A 140 14.15 -0.81 13.62
CA ASN A 140 14.45 -0.20 12.32
C ASN A 140 13.50 0.94 11.98
N ALA A 141 13.98 1.97 11.27
CA ALA A 141 13.16 3.11 10.84
C ALA A 141 11.98 2.69 9.95
N PHE A 142 12.13 1.64 9.13
CA PHE A 142 11.07 1.01 8.36
C PHE A 142 10.01 0.40 9.28
N ASP A 143 10.45 -0.32 10.30
CA ASP A 143 9.58 -0.88 11.32
C ASP A 143 8.91 0.21 12.16
N ALA A 144 9.47 1.41 12.29
CA ALA A 144 8.84 2.52 12.99
C ALA A 144 7.64 3.09 12.24
N ALA A 145 7.66 3.17 10.92
CA ALA A 145 6.51 3.54 10.12
C ALA A 145 5.48 2.39 10.08
N TYR A 146 5.95 1.16 10.04
CA TYR A 146 5.20 -0.07 10.08
C TYR A 146 4.71 -0.43 11.48
N ALA A 147 5.52 -0.18 12.49
CA ALA A 147 5.17 -0.32 13.89
C ALA A 147 3.99 0.56 14.31
N ARG A 148 3.49 1.40 13.41
CA ARG A 148 2.24 2.16 13.57
C ARG A 148 1.01 1.44 13.04
N SER A 149 1.17 0.36 12.31
CA SER A 149 0.07 -0.52 11.96
C SER A 149 -0.04 -1.64 13.01
N VAL A 150 -1.26 -1.92 13.42
CA VAL A 150 -1.55 -3.09 14.24
C VAL A 150 -2.09 -4.14 13.30
N VAL A 151 -1.35 -5.24 13.18
CA VAL A 151 -1.74 -6.37 12.36
C VAL A 151 -2.16 -7.50 13.28
N ASN A 152 -3.40 -7.94 13.17
CA ASN A 152 -3.83 -9.17 13.79
C ASN A 152 -3.74 -10.30 12.77
N PHE A 153 -2.68 -11.06 12.85
CA PHE A 153 -2.63 -12.36 12.17
C PHE A 153 -3.38 -13.36 13.03
N PRO A 154 -4.28 -14.17 12.45
CA PRO A 154 -4.77 -15.35 13.18
C PRO A 154 -3.54 -16.18 13.54
N ARG A 155 -3.20 -16.19 14.81
CA ARG A 155 -2.04 -16.90 15.34
C ARG A 155 -2.34 -18.38 15.39
N ASP A 156 -1.97 -19.08 14.38
CA ASP A 156 -1.38 -20.37 14.62
C ASP A 156 0.13 -20.13 14.88
N ARG A 157 0.66 -20.59 16.01
CA ARG A 157 2.09 -20.43 16.36
C ARG A 157 3.03 -21.11 15.38
N ALA A 158 2.51 -21.94 14.50
CA ALA A 158 3.26 -22.54 13.40
C ALA A 158 3.66 -21.56 12.30
N GLY A 159 3.26 -20.29 12.42
CA GLY A 159 3.59 -19.25 11.47
C GLY A 159 2.80 -19.35 10.16
N PHE A 160 3.02 -18.42 9.27
CA PHE A 160 2.43 -18.35 7.93
C PHE A 160 2.61 -19.59 7.05
N THR A 161 3.40 -20.53 7.51
CA THR A 161 3.83 -21.70 6.76
C THR A 161 2.78 -22.78 6.60
N THR A 162 1.71 -22.73 7.40
CA THR A 162 0.65 -23.75 7.37
C THR A 162 -0.64 -23.26 6.72
N LEU A 163 -0.71 -22.00 6.33
CA LEU A 163 -1.91 -21.45 5.71
C LEU A 163 -1.91 -21.71 4.21
N GLU A 164 -2.24 -22.91 3.81
CA GLU A 164 -2.85 -23.14 2.51
C GLU A 164 -4.22 -22.44 2.54
N GLY A 165 -4.40 -21.43 1.69
CA GLY A 165 -5.66 -20.73 1.57
C GLY A 165 -5.60 -19.23 1.90
N ASP A 166 -6.77 -18.65 2.10
CA ASP A 166 -6.95 -17.24 2.35
C ASP A 166 -6.56 -16.86 3.78
N VAL A 167 -5.96 -15.68 3.93
CA VAL A 167 -5.59 -15.10 5.22
C VAL A 167 -6.41 -13.85 5.48
N GLU A 168 -6.94 -13.71 6.66
CA GLU A 168 -7.62 -12.51 7.13
C GLU A 168 -6.71 -11.73 8.07
N LEU A 169 -6.43 -10.47 7.71
CA LEU A 169 -5.59 -9.56 8.48
C LEU A 169 -6.41 -8.35 8.90
N TRP A 170 -6.60 -8.16 10.20
CA TRP A 170 -7.11 -6.92 10.72
C TRP A 170 -5.97 -5.92 10.86
N ILE A 171 -6.10 -4.79 10.18
CA ILE A 171 -5.09 -3.74 10.16
C ILE A 171 -5.70 -2.41 10.59
N LYS A 172 -4.97 -1.65 11.36
CA LYS A 172 -5.24 -0.24 11.61
C LYS A 172 -3.93 0.52 11.76
N LEU A 173 -3.95 1.78 11.42
CA LEU A 173 -2.85 2.67 11.74
C LEU A 173 -2.83 2.91 13.26
N ARG A 174 -1.67 2.81 13.89
CA ARG A 174 -1.51 3.09 15.34
C ARG A 174 -1.84 4.52 15.70
N ASP A 175 -1.29 5.44 14.91
CA ASP A 175 -1.60 6.84 15.00
C ASP A 175 -2.58 7.16 13.88
N PRO A 176 -3.75 7.71 14.17
CA PRO A 176 -4.66 8.14 13.12
C PRO A 176 -3.99 9.29 12.37
N TRP A 177 -3.37 8.97 11.24
CA TRP A 177 -3.05 10.00 10.29
C TRP A 177 -4.37 10.64 9.88
N GLN A 178 -4.42 11.94 9.93
CA GLN A 178 -5.55 12.65 9.38
C GLN A 178 -5.53 12.43 7.88
N MET A 179 -6.45 11.64 7.39
CA MET A 179 -6.67 11.44 5.96
C MET A 179 -7.74 12.44 5.54
N SER A 180 -7.32 13.67 5.31
CA SER A 180 -8.21 14.79 5.00
C SER A 180 -8.98 14.59 3.69
N SER A 181 -8.51 13.70 2.81
CA SER A 181 -9.14 13.45 1.51
C SER A 181 -9.27 11.96 1.19
N LEU A 182 -10.20 11.64 0.27
CA LEU A 182 -10.33 10.28 -0.27
C LEU A 182 -9.04 9.83 -0.95
N LEU A 183 -8.34 10.73 -1.64
CA LEU A 183 -7.08 10.45 -2.31
C LEU A 183 -5.96 10.06 -1.32
N ALA A 184 -5.83 10.79 -0.20
CA ALA A 184 -4.87 10.45 0.85
C ALA A 184 -5.13 9.06 1.41
N ARG A 185 -6.39 8.69 1.55
CA ARG A 185 -6.81 7.36 1.98
C ARG A 185 -6.47 6.28 0.97
N GLN A 186 -6.72 6.54 -0.32
CA GLN A 186 -6.35 5.62 -1.40
C GLN A 186 -4.84 5.43 -1.49
N ALA A 187 -4.04 6.46 -1.24
CA ALA A 187 -2.58 6.36 -1.13
C ALA A 187 -2.16 5.50 0.08
N CYS A 188 -2.83 5.64 1.22
CA CYS A 188 -2.62 4.77 2.37
C CYS A 188 -2.98 3.30 2.07
N ASP A 189 -4.08 3.05 1.38
CA ASP A 189 -4.48 1.71 0.95
C ASP A 189 -3.38 1.05 0.10
N VAL A 190 -2.74 1.81 -0.80
CA VAL A 190 -1.59 1.35 -1.61
C VAL A 190 -0.39 0.97 -0.74
N MET A 191 -0.06 1.80 0.24
CA MET A 191 1.05 1.54 1.17
C MET A 191 0.79 0.27 2.00
N LEU A 192 -0.40 0.15 2.58
CA LEU A 192 -0.80 -1.02 3.37
C LEU A 192 -0.81 -2.29 2.53
N ALA A 193 -1.28 -2.18 1.28
CA ALA A 193 -1.32 -3.29 0.35
C ALA A 193 0.09 -3.84 0.06
N ASP A 194 0.98 -3.02 -0.45
CA ASP A 194 2.35 -3.45 -0.80
C ASP A 194 3.03 -4.12 0.38
N ALA A 195 2.82 -3.55 1.54
CA ALA A 195 3.38 -4.05 2.75
C ALA A 195 2.93 -5.46 3.10
N HIS A 196 1.63 -5.65 3.20
CA HIS A 196 1.08 -6.89 3.75
C HIS A 196 0.94 -8.01 2.71
N LEU A 197 0.72 -7.66 1.44
CA LEU A 197 0.64 -8.66 0.39
C LEU A 197 2.00 -9.30 0.13
N ALA A 198 3.02 -8.49 -0.11
CA ALA A 198 4.38 -8.99 -0.33
C ALA A 198 4.86 -9.84 0.84
N GLU A 199 4.65 -9.36 2.08
CA GLU A 199 5.06 -10.10 3.27
C GLU A 199 4.33 -11.43 3.41
N SER A 200 3.01 -11.45 3.23
CA SER A 200 2.22 -12.68 3.36
C SER A 200 2.69 -13.79 2.42
N VAL A 201 3.16 -13.42 1.22
CA VAL A 201 3.69 -14.37 0.24
C VAL A 201 5.09 -14.84 0.60
N VAL A 202 5.97 -13.93 0.97
CA VAL A 202 7.35 -14.22 1.36
C VAL A 202 7.39 -15.16 2.56
N GLU A 203 6.58 -14.91 3.57
CA GLU A 203 6.47 -15.77 4.75
C GLU A 203 5.89 -17.14 4.40
N SER A 204 4.81 -17.20 3.59
CA SER A 204 4.24 -18.51 3.21
C SER A 204 5.18 -19.35 2.36
N ALA A 205 6.01 -18.71 1.54
CA ALA A 205 7.02 -19.39 0.73
C ALA A 205 8.28 -19.75 1.52
N ARG A 206 8.42 -19.31 2.77
CA ARG A 206 9.66 -19.37 3.56
C ARG A 206 10.85 -18.78 2.80
N ALA A 207 10.60 -17.72 2.05
CA ALA A 207 11.61 -17.12 1.21
C ALA A 207 12.50 -16.15 1.98
N ASP A 208 13.70 -15.91 1.46
CA ASP A 208 14.57 -14.86 1.95
C ASP A 208 13.97 -13.49 1.62
N ARG A 209 13.54 -12.76 2.65
CA ARG A 209 12.93 -11.45 2.52
C ARG A 209 13.87 -10.42 1.93
N SER A 210 15.15 -10.48 2.24
CA SER A 210 16.14 -9.52 1.74
C SER A 210 16.33 -9.60 0.22
N ARG A 211 15.92 -10.72 -0.37
CA ARG A 211 16.01 -11.04 -1.80
C ARG A 211 14.64 -11.15 -2.48
N SER A 212 13.58 -10.79 -1.78
CA SER A 212 12.21 -10.75 -2.30
C SER A 212 11.77 -9.31 -2.50
N PHE A 213 11.05 -9.03 -3.57
CA PHE A 213 10.63 -7.67 -3.91
C PHE A 213 9.36 -7.67 -4.76
N SER A 214 8.57 -6.61 -4.62
CA SER A 214 7.38 -6.36 -5.40
C SER A 214 7.75 -6.11 -6.86
N LEU A 215 7.02 -6.72 -7.80
CA LEU A 215 7.16 -6.51 -9.24
C LEU A 215 6.14 -5.51 -9.76
N ASP A 216 4.92 -5.65 -9.31
CA ASP A 216 3.80 -4.77 -9.67
C ASP A 216 2.82 -4.63 -8.51
N LEU A 217 1.86 -3.74 -8.67
CA LEU A 217 0.71 -3.59 -7.78
C LEU A 217 -0.47 -3.03 -8.57
N SER A 218 -1.57 -3.75 -8.59
CA SER A 218 -2.83 -3.31 -9.19
C SER A 218 -3.88 -3.12 -8.13
N VAL A 219 -4.53 -1.95 -8.12
CA VAL A 219 -5.59 -1.63 -7.17
C VAL A 219 -6.81 -1.10 -7.93
N ARG A 220 -8.00 -1.56 -7.54
CA ARG A 220 -9.29 -1.07 -8.02
C ARG A 220 -10.12 -0.66 -6.82
N TRP A 221 -10.56 0.61 -6.78
CA TRP A 221 -11.35 1.12 -5.66
C TRP A 221 -12.84 1.10 -5.97
N TRP A 222 -13.58 0.85 -4.93
CA TRP A 222 -15.02 0.92 -4.88
C TRP A 222 -15.44 2.19 -4.14
N GLY A 223 -16.62 2.72 -4.45
CA GLY A 223 -17.19 3.83 -3.72
C GLY A 223 -17.43 3.42 -2.26
N ALA A 224 -16.82 4.14 -1.35
CA ALA A 224 -17.28 4.12 0.01
C ALA A 224 -18.72 4.67 -0.01
N GLY A 225 -19.69 3.90 0.47
CA GLY A 225 -20.95 4.48 0.88
C GLY A 225 -20.68 5.66 1.82
N GLU A 226 -21.71 6.35 2.31
CA GLU A 226 -21.55 7.48 3.22
C GLU A 226 -20.39 7.22 4.20
N HIS A 227 -19.30 7.97 3.98
CA HIS A 227 -18.08 7.75 4.70
C HIS A 227 -18.24 8.33 6.08
N ASP A 228 -18.20 7.49 7.10
CA ASP A 228 -18.04 7.92 8.47
C ASP A 228 -16.57 8.22 8.74
N PRO A 229 -16.13 9.50 8.74
CA PRO A 229 -14.75 9.86 9.06
C PRO A 229 -14.38 9.51 10.52
N ALA A 230 -15.39 9.32 11.38
CA ALA A 230 -15.24 8.86 12.75
C ALA A 230 -15.42 7.35 12.91
N GLY A 231 -15.57 6.62 11.79
CA GLY A 231 -15.78 5.17 11.78
C GLY A 231 -14.63 4.38 12.35
N ASP A 232 -14.88 3.11 12.58
CA ASP A 232 -13.90 2.16 13.11
C ASP A 232 -12.60 2.20 12.29
N PRO A 233 -11.45 2.50 12.91
CA PRO A 233 -10.17 2.59 12.23
C PRO A 233 -9.68 1.23 11.70
N TRP A 234 -10.32 0.14 12.09
CA TRP A 234 -9.98 -1.18 11.65
C TRP A 234 -10.42 -1.47 10.21
N GLN A 235 -9.54 -2.10 9.49
CA GLN A 235 -9.76 -2.60 8.13
C GLN A 235 -9.43 -4.08 8.09
N LEU A 236 -10.18 -4.84 7.30
CA LEU A 236 -9.94 -6.26 7.08
C LEU A 236 -9.35 -6.47 5.69
N LEU A 237 -8.15 -7.00 5.64
CA LEU A 237 -7.51 -7.44 4.40
C LEU A 237 -7.65 -8.96 4.29
N ARG A 238 -8.39 -9.42 3.26
CA ARG A 238 -8.50 -10.85 2.92
C ARG A 238 -7.53 -11.14 1.80
N VAL A 239 -6.54 -11.97 2.06
CA VAL A 239 -5.43 -12.25 1.14
C VAL A 239 -5.48 -13.70 0.69
N GLY A 240 -5.67 -13.90 -0.62
CA GLY A 240 -5.40 -15.16 -1.31
C GLY A 240 -3.98 -15.17 -1.86
N ARG A 241 -3.31 -16.31 -1.81
CA ARG A 241 -1.89 -16.44 -2.19
C ARG A 241 -1.67 -17.62 -3.11
N GLN A 242 -0.85 -17.41 -4.13
CA GLN A 242 -0.38 -18.45 -5.03
C GLN A 242 1.14 -18.29 -5.18
N ALA A 243 1.88 -19.22 -4.60
CA ALA A 243 3.33 -19.22 -4.69
C ALA A 243 3.80 -20.16 -5.80
N GLY A 244 4.53 -19.62 -6.77
CA GLY A 244 5.36 -20.39 -7.68
C GLY A 244 6.78 -20.53 -7.13
N GLU A 245 7.68 -21.06 -7.93
CA GLU A 245 9.06 -21.29 -7.50
C GLU A 245 9.86 -20.00 -7.29
N ARG A 246 9.60 -18.97 -8.12
CA ARG A 246 10.31 -17.68 -8.09
C ARG A 246 9.41 -16.47 -8.12
N ILE A 247 8.16 -16.64 -8.47
CA ILE A 247 7.18 -15.57 -8.53
C ILE A 247 5.95 -16.04 -7.80
N ALA A 248 5.40 -15.18 -6.98
CA ALA A 248 4.13 -15.40 -6.33
C ALA A 248 3.13 -14.30 -6.69
N LEU A 249 1.86 -14.65 -6.60
CA LEU A 249 0.74 -13.73 -6.73
C LEU A 249 0.01 -13.66 -5.39
N ALA A 250 -0.15 -12.44 -4.88
CA ALA A 250 -1.09 -12.14 -3.82
C ALA A 250 -2.29 -11.40 -4.40
N SER A 251 -3.48 -11.80 -3.99
CA SER A 251 -4.73 -11.10 -4.32
C SER A 251 -5.45 -10.78 -3.02
N ALA A 252 -5.98 -9.57 -2.88
CA ALA A 252 -6.66 -9.19 -1.66
C ALA A 252 -7.92 -8.38 -1.91
N SER A 253 -8.86 -8.47 -0.98
CA SER A 253 -9.96 -7.54 -0.82
C SER A 253 -9.79 -6.76 0.47
N LEU A 254 -9.80 -5.43 0.37
CA LEU A 254 -9.79 -4.53 1.51
C LEU A 254 -11.24 -4.19 1.88
N LEU A 255 -11.64 -4.49 3.10
CA LEU A 255 -12.97 -4.23 3.62
C LEU A 255 -12.91 -3.21 4.77
N ASP A 256 -13.95 -2.40 4.89
CA ASP A 256 -14.16 -1.60 6.10
C ASP A 256 -14.73 -2.45 7.24
N ALA A 257 -14.84 -1.86 8.43
CA ALA A 257 -15.36 -2.53 9.61
C ALA A 257 -16.85 -2.98 9.46
N ALA A 258 -17.58 -2.39 8.52
CA ALA A 258 -18.94 -2.79 8.17
C ALA A 258 -19.00 -3.92 7.12
N GLY A 259 -17.86 -4.44 6.69
CA GLY A 259 -17.75 -5.50 5.68
C GLY A 259 -18.01 -5.04 4.25
N ARG A 260 -17.95 -3.74 3.97
CA ARG A 260 -18.06 -3.22 2.62
C ARG A 260 -16.68 -3.26 1.96
N ARG A 261 -16.61 -3.77 0.75
CA ARG A 261 -15.38 -3.79 -0.03
C ARG A 261 -15.01 -2.37 -0.45
N ARG A 262 -13.80 -1.97 -0.13
CA ARG A 262 -13.21 -0.69 -0.49
C ARG A 262 -12.27 -0.77 -1.68
N ALA A 263 -11.49 -1.84 -1.74
CA ALA A 263 -10.58 -2.07 -2.84
C ALA A 263 -10.38 -3.56 -3.11
N ASP A 264 -10.08 -3.88 -4.38
CA ASP A 264 -9.50 -5.13 -4.80
C ASP A 264 -8.05 -4.88 -5.23
N ILE A 265 -7.16 -5.76 -4.80
CA ILE A 265 -5.72 -5.57 -4.91
C ILE A 265 -5.09 -6.85 -5.44
N GLN A 266 -4.11 -6.70 -6.33
CA GLN A 266 -3.27 -7.79 -6.81
C GLN A 266 -1.82 -7.35 -6.87
N GLN A 267 -0.91 -8.26 -6.55
CA GLN A 267 0.52 -7.99 -6.53
C GLN A 267 1.31 -9.23 -6.93
N HIS A 268 2.20 -9.09 -7.89
CA HIS A 268 3.24 -10.09 -8.13
C HIS A 268 4.48 -9.74 -7.31
N VAL A 269 5.06 -10.78 -6.73
CA VAL A 269 6.27 -10.68 -5.90
C VAL A 269 7.31 -11.64 -6.42
N SER A 270 8.51 -11.13 -6.68
CA SER A 270 9.68 -11.98 -6.87
C SER A 270 10.08 -12.59 -5.55
N ILE A 271 10.20 -13.90 -5.50
CA ILE A 271 10.52 -14.65 -4.29
C ILE A 271 12.01 -14.99 -4.30
N GLY A 272 12.71 -14.61 -3.25
CA GLY A 272 14.07 -15.05 -2.99
C GLY A 272 14.17 -16.55 -2.74
N PRO A 273 15.38 -17.11 -2.65
CA PRO A 273 15.57 -18.50 -2.28
C PRO A 273 14.95 -18.80 -0.91
N LYS A 274 14.66 -20.08 -0.66
CA LYS A 274 14.17 -20.50 0.66
C LYS A 274 15.24 -20.22 1.72
N ARG A 275 14.80 -19.81 2.91
CA ARG A 275 15.69 -19.70 4.07
C ARG A 275 16.27 -21.09 4.39
N THR A 276 17.57 -21.20 4.50
CA THR A 276 18.24 -22.39 5.01
C THR A 276 18.14 -22.36 6.53
N GLY A 277 17.66 -23.46 7.13
CA GLY A 277 17.15 -23.56 8.49
C GLY A 277 18.12 -23.33 9.67
N GLU A 278 18.96 -22.30 9.63
CA GLU A 278 19.85 -21.92 10.74
C GLU A 278 19.38 -20.69 11.54
N ASP A 279 18.24 -20.07 11.16
CA ASP A 279 17.76 -18.81 11.78
C ASP A 279 16.52 -19.00 12.69
N ASP A 280 16.18 -20.22 13.10
CA ASP A 280 15.08 -20.49 14.05
C ASP A 280 15.56 -20.45 15.52
N GLY A 281 16.48 -19.54 15.86
CA GLY A 281 16.97 -19.31 17.20
C GLY A 281 16.45 -18.02 17.83
#